data_a56ea08ab1adeaeada3bfda5407f7be4
#
_entry.id   a56ea08ab1adeaeada3bfda5407f7be4
#
_cell.length_a   1.000
_cell.length_b   1.000
_cell.length_c   1.000
_cell.angle_alpha   90.00
_cell.angle_beta   90.00
_cell.angle_gamma   90.00
#
_symmetry.space_group_name_H-M   'P 1'
#
loop_
_entity.id
_entity.type
_entity.pdbx_description
1 polymer ?
#
loop_
_entity_poly.entity_id
_entity_poly.type
_entity_poly.pdbx_seq_one_letter_code
_entity_poly.pdbx_strand_id
1 'polypeptide(L)'
;QFNPSATPEMIPRTVDLNQEFIFENSEGKQEVDSINTLLNRPSLQRAANMAEKIALEDGVVLPDFEMTTNGLGFASGENKGKLIDEVDMQFLHYMKLALDNELSIANKPLSTSMGNVELAKMMNSKNKFLTILDSNPEYKQAREIFAGSMATQEAMDFGLNIFTNKAYNANPEKVIGLYNDSEKEAFRNGVFESVLRKMEKSTDNSN
;
A
#
# COMPACT_ATOMS: atom_id res chain seq x y z
N GLN A 1 -15.23 -30.54 8.93
CA GLN A 1 -16.59 -30.00 9.13
C GLN A 1 -16.46 -28.48 9.22
N PHE A 2 -16.93 -27.80 8.20
CA PHE A 2 -17.00 -26.33 8.14
C PHE A 2 -18.14 -25.92 9.08
N ASN A 3 -17.85 -25.13 10.10
CA ASN A 3 -18.87 -24.61 11.01
C ASN A 3 -19.37 -23.24 10.49
N PRO A 4 -20.57 -23.15 9.89
CA PRO A 4 -21.08 -21.93 9.28
C PRO A 4 -21.69 -20.92 10.28
N SER A 5 -21.54 -21.13 11.57
CA SER A 5 -22.15 -20.27 12.60
C SER A 5 -21.16 -19.39 13.38
N ALA A 6 -19.91 -19.27 12.94
CA ALA A 6 -19.07 -18.19 13.40
C ALA A 6 -19.55 -16.90 12.71
N THR A 7 -20.36 -16.11 13.40
CA THR A 7 -20.55 -14.70 13.06
C THR A 7 -19.16 -14.08 12.94
N PRO A 8 -18.83 -13.41 11.82
CA PRO A 8 -17.58 -12.66 11.75
C PRO A 8 -17.61 -11.69 12.95
N GLU A 9 -16.67 -11.84 13.88
CA GLU A 9 -16.43 -10.81 14.88
C GLU A 9 -16.22 -9.54 14.09
N MET A 10 -17.08 -8.54 14.32
CA MET A 10 -17.00 -7.28 13.60
C MET A 10 -15.65 -6.66 13.96
N ILE A 11 -14.73 -6.65 13.00
CA ILE A 11 -13.51 -5.87 13.04
C ILE A 11 -13.90 -4.47 13.51
N PRO A 12 -13.25 -3.88 14.52
CA PRO A 12 -13.50 -2.49 14.86
C PRO A 12 -13.25 -1.67 13.59
N ARG A 13 -14.34 -1.21 12.99
CA ARG A 13 -14.32 -0.48 11.73
C ARG A 13 -13.74 0.90 11.90
N THR A 14 -13.75 1.42 13.14
CA THR A 14 -13.33 2.77 13.47
C THR A 14 -11.99 2.79 14.21
N VAL A 15 -11.20 3.81 13.95
CA VAL A 15 -9.93 4.10 14.59
C VAL A 15 -10.03 5.48 15.22
N ASP A 16 -9.68 5.58 16.50
CA ASP A 16 -9.55 6.85 17.21
C ASP A 16 -8.36 7.63 16.66
N LEU A 17 -8.63 8.81 16.10
CA LEU A 17 -7.62 9.68 15.52
C LEU A 17 -6.67 10.30 16.56
N ASN A 18 -7.09 10.36 17.81
CA ASN A 18 -6.34 10.93 18.94
C ASN A 18 -5.53 9.90 19.72
N GLN A 19 -5.72 8.59 19.43
CA GLN A 19 -4.91 7.56 20.05
C GLN A 19 -3.42 7.80 19.81
N GLU A 20 -2.65 7.85 20.89
CA GLU A 20 -1.21 8.07 20.83
C GLU A 20 -0.43 6.78 20.60
N PHE A 21 0.58 6.87 19.74
CA PHE A 21 1.51 5.79 19.44
C PHE A 21 2.94 6.27 19.68
N ILE A 22 3.78 5.39 20.22
CA ILE A 22 5.19 5.66 20.49
C ILE A 22 6.02 5.11 19.34
N PHE A 23 6.84 5.96 18.76
CA PHE A 23 7.77 5.63 17.68
C PHE A 23 9.21 5.87 18.15
N GLU A 24 10.12 5.03 17.70
CA GLU A 24 11.55 5.27 17.86
C GLU A 24 12.10 5.88 16.57
N ASN A 25 12.78 7.01 16.68
CA ASN A 25 13.41 7.63 15.54
C ASN A 25 14.81 7.03 15.27
N SER A 26 15.46 7.44 14.17
CA SER A 26 16.78 6.94 13.78
C SER A 26 17.90 7.21 14.80
N GLU A 27 17.66 8.09 15.78
CA GLU A 27 18.59 8.42 16.86
C GLU A 27 18.29 7.65 18.16
N GLY A 28 17.30 6.71 18.13
CA GLY A 28 16.85 5.97 19.31
C GLY A 28 15.99 6.79 20.28
N LYS A 29 15.53 7.99 19.89
CA LYS A 29 14.62 8.81 20.69
C LYS A 29 13.17 8.42 20.44
N GLN A 30 12.40 8.39 21.53
CA GLN A 30 10.96 8.17 21.43
C GLN A 30 10.24 9.45 20.99
N GLU A 31 9.36 9.30 20.02
CA GLU A 31 8.44 10.32 19.55
C GLU A 31 7.02 9.80 19.72
N VAL A 32 6.10 10.66 20.16
CA VAL A 32 4.68 10.34 20.31
C VAL A 32 3.93 11.02 19.18
N ASP A 33 3.21 10.25 18.38
CA ASP A 33 2.35 10.75 17.31
C ASP A 33 0.98 10.06 17.39
N SER A 34 -0.06 10.76 16.96
CA SER A 34 -1.39 10.22 16.67
C SER A 34 -1.70 10.40 15.18
N ILE A 35 -2.81 9.81 14.70
CA ILE A 35 -3.24 10.07 13.31
C ILE A 35 -3.50 11.56 13.11
N ASN A 36 -4.15 12.24 14.06
CA ASN A 36 -4.37 13.67 14.01
C ASN A 36 -3.07 14.47 13.91
N THR A 37 -2.04 14.11 14.69
CA THR A 37 -0.71 14.74 14.60
C THR A 37 -0.08 14.52 13.24
N LEU A 38 -0.19 13.29 12.71
CA LEU A 38 0.35 12.95 11.38
C LEU A 38 -0.40 13.67 10.25
N LEU A 39 -1.71 13.88 10.38
CA LEU A 39 -2.52 14.64 9.41
C LEU A 39 -2.09 16.10 9.25
N ASN A 40 -1.33 16.66 10.18
CA ASN A 40 -0.71 17.98 10.00
C ASN A 40 0.44 17.97 8.98
N ARG A 41 0.88 16.80 8.53
CA ARG A 41 1.94 16.69 7.52
C ARG A 41 1.36 16.82 6.10
N PRO A 42 1.96 17.69 5.23
CA PRO A 42 1.39 17.97 3.91
C PRO A 42 1.12 16.73 3.05
N SER A 43 1.96 15.69 3.15
CA SER A 43 1.77 14.44 2.41
C SER A 43 0.51 13.69 2.84
N LEU A 44 0.23 13.64 4.15
CA LEU A 44 -0.98 12.99 4.67
C LEU A 44 -2.24 13.81 4.43
N GLN A 45 -2.14 15.14 4.42
CA GLN A 45 -3.25 16.01 4.01
C GLN A 45 -3.63 15.77 2.55
N ARG A 46 -2.64 15.70 1.65
CA ARG A 46 -2.91 15.36 0.24
C ARG A 46 -3.50 13.97 0.10
N ALA A 47 -2.98 12.98 0.86
CA ALA A 47 -3.51 11.63 0.85
C ALA A 47 -4.97 11.56 1.31
N ALA A 48 -5.34 12.30 2.36
CA ALA A 48 -6.72 12.39 2.84
C ALA A 48 -7.64 12.95 1.75
N ASN A 49 -7.23 14.03 1.08
CA ASN A 49 -8.00 14.65 -0.02
C ASN A 49 -8.08 13.76 -1.27
N MET A 50 -7.13 12.85 -1.47
CA MET A 50 -7.14 11.92 -2.61
C MET A 50 -7.87 10.61 -2.30
N ALA A 51 -8.01 10.25 -1.03
CA ALA A 51 -8.61 8.98 -0.61
C ALA A 51 -10.02 8.78 -1.18
N GLU A 52 -10.86 9.83 -1.13
CA GLU A 52 -12.21 9.80 -1.67
C GLU A 52 -12.23 9.52 -3.18
N LYS A 53 -11.34 10.16 -3.94
CA LYS A 53 -11.27 9.99 -5.39
C LYS A 53 -10.88 8.57 -5.78
N ILE A 54 -9.88 8.00 -5.08
CA ILE A 54 -9.44 6.63 -5.33
C ILE A 54 -10.55 5.64 -4.95
N ALA A 55 -11.25 5.87 -3.83
CA ALA A 55 -12.36 5.05 -3.41
C ALA A 55 -13.52 5.06 -4.43
N LEU A 56 -13.83 6.21 -5.00
CA LEU A 56 -14.86 6.34 -6.05
C LEU A 56 -14.51 5.55 -7.32
N GLU A 57 -13.24 5.47 -7.71
CA GLU A 57 -12.80 4.64 -8.83
C GLU A 57 -13.05 3.14 -8.56
N ASP A 58 -12.98 2.72 -7.29
CA ASP A 58 -13.30 1.35 -6.85
C ASP A 58 -14.80 1.15 -6.58
N GLY A 59 -15.64 2.18 -6.82
CA GLY A 59 -17.08 2.14 -6.56
C GLY A 59 -17.44 2.27 -5.07
N VAL A 60 -16.52 2.72 -4.24
CA VAL A 60 -16.71 2.91 -2.79
C VAL A 60 -16.99 4.39 -2.51
N VAL A 61 -18.07 4.64 -1.78
CA VAL A 61 -18.43 5.99 -1.32
C VAL A 61 -17.95 6.17 0.11
N LEU A 62 -16.94 7.01 0.29
CA LEU A 62 -16.45 7.42 1.61
C LEU A 62 -17.23 8.64 2.10
N PRO A 63 -17.26 8.90 3.44
CA PRO A 63 -17.74 10.16 3.97
C PRO A 63 -16.90 11.33 3.44
N ASP A 64 -17.56 12.44 3.18
CA ASP A 64 -16.94 13.67 2.69
C ASP A 64 -16.24 14.39 3.86
N PHE A 65 -14.91 14.33 3.85
CA PHE A 65 -14.06 14.92 4.89
C PHE A 65 -13.24 16.06 4.34
N GLU A 66 -12.96 17.05 5.19
CA GLU A 66 -12.05 18.16 4.88
C GLU A 66 -10.97 18.31 5.95
N MET A 67 -9.78 18.71 5.51
CA MET A 67 -8.72 19.09 6.44
C MET A 67 -8.98 20.48 6.98
N THR A 68 -9.10 20.58 8.31
CA THR A 68 -9.20 21.84 9.03
C THR A 68 -7.86 22.18 9.70
N THR A 69 -7.74 23.37 10.26
CA THR A 69 -6.55 23.77 11.05
C THR A 69 -6.33 22.93 12.31
N ASN A 70 -7.38 22.26 12.78
CA ASN A 70 -7.36 21.52 14.05
C ASN A 70 -7.46 19.98 13.86
N GLY A 71 -7.46 19.49 12.62
CA GLY A 71 -7.59 18.08 12.31
C GLY A 71 -8.57 17.79 11.18
N LEU A 72 -9.04 16.56 11.09
CA LEU A 72 -10.04 16.15 10.10
C LEU A 72 -11.44 16.57 10.55
N GLY A 73 -12.23 17.11 9.65
CA GLY A 73 -13.61 17.54 9.90
C GLY A 73 -14.58 17.05 8.82
N PHE A 74 -15.87 17.15 9.06
CA PHE A 74 -16.89 16.88 8.05
C PHE A 74 -16.98 18.04 7.06
N ALA A 75 -16.86 17.75 5.77
CA ALA A 75 -16.93 18.77 4.70
C ALA A 75 -18.36 19.15 4.37
N SER A 76 -19.36 18.31 4.66
CA SER A 76 -20.76 18.50 4.27
C SER A 76 -21.73 18.01 5.34
N GLY A 77 -23.04 18.26 5.11
CA GLY A 77 -24.13 17.81 5.97
C GLY A 77 -24.30 18.63 7.26
N GLU A 78 -25.06 18.10 8.20
CA GLU A 78 -25.40 18.75 9.49
C GLU A 78 -24.17 18.90 10.41
N ASN A 79 -23.16 18.08 10.21
CA ASN A 79 -21.92 18.09 11.00
C ASN A 79 -20.79 18.90 10.36
N LYS A 80 -21.04 19.62 9.26
CA LYS A 80 -20.02 20.40 8.56
C LYS A 80 -19.18 21.25 9.52
N GLY A 81 -17.86 21.14 9.42
CA GLY A 81 -16.88 21.86 10.23
C GLY A 81 -16.68 21.30 11.64
N LYS A 82 -17.44 20.28 12.08
CA LYS A 82 -17.14 19.57 13.32
C LYS A 82 -15.95 18.65 13.11
N LEU A 83 -15.06 18.61 14.10
CA LEU A 83 -13.94 17.68 14.11
C LEU A 83 -14.43 16.25 14.24
N ILE A 84 -13.64 15.34 13.71
CA ILE A 84 -13.87 13.90 13.72
C ILE A 84 -12.87 13.29 14.68
N ASP A 85 -13.36 12.53 15.65
CA ASP A 85 -12.53 11.83 16.62
C ASP A 85 -12.21 10.41 16.15
N GLU A 86 -13.10 9.79 15.36
CA GLU A 86 -12.97 8.44 14.87
C GLU A 86 -13.24 8.37 13.35
N VAL A 87 -12.45 7.58 12.63
CA VAL A 87 -12.66 7.31 11.21
C VAL A 87 -12.73 5.82 10.93
N ASP A 88 -13.41 5.44 9.84
CA ASP A 88 -13.44 4.07 9.35
C ASP A 88 -12.04 3.67 8.86
N MET A 89 -11.63 2.45 9.18
CA MET A 89 -10.39 1.84 8.67
C MET A 89 -10.33 1.86 7.14
N GLN A 90 -11.47 1.81 6.46
CA GLN A 90 -11.56 1.89 5.02
C GLN A 90 -11.04 3.23 4.49
N PHE A 91 -11.40 4.36 5.14
CA PHE A 91 -10.85 5.67 4.78
C PHE A 91 -9.32 5.72 4.92
N LEU A 92 -8.81 5.20 6.04
CA LEU A 92 -7.36 5.12 6.27
C LEU A 92 -6.65 4.22 5.24
N HIS A 93 -7.32 3.15 4.81
CA HIS A 93 -6.80 2.30 3.73
C HIS A 93 -6.65 3.08 2.42
N TYR A 94 -7.66 3.84 2.01
CA TYR A 94 -7.58 4.68 0.81
C TYR A 94 -6.55 5.81 0.92
N MET A 95 -6.36 6.37 2.11
CA MET A 95 -5.23 7.28 2.37
C MET A 95 -3.87 6.60 2.16
N LYS A 96 -3.73 5.35 2.61
CA LYS A 96 -2.51 4.56 2.36
C LYS A 96 -2.28 4.35 0.87
N LEU A 97 -3.31 4.02 0.09
CA LEU A 97 -3.21 3.88 -1.37
C LEU A 97 -2.80 5.19 -2.05
N ALA A 98 -3.34 6.32 -1.59
CA ALA A 98 -2.96 7.64 -2.07
C ALA A 98 -1.46 7.94 -1.81
N LEU A 99 -0.96 7.63 -0.62
CA LEU A 99 0.47 7.77 -0.28
C LEU A 99 1.35 6.87 -1.15
N ASP A 100 0.92 5.64 -1.41
CA ASP A 100 1.65 4.70 -2.26
C ASP A 100 1.75 5.23 -3.70
N ASN A 101 0.67 5.79 -4.22
CA ASN A 101 0.62 6.40 -5.54
C ASN A 101 1.56 7.62 -5.63
N GLU A 102 1.51 8.54 -4.67
CA GLU A 102 2.43 9.69 -4.62
C GLU A 102 3.90 9.26 -4.58
N LEU A 103 4.25 8.27 -3.76
CA LEU A 103 5.61 7.74 -3.66
C LEU A 103 6.04 7.04 -4.95
N SER A 104 5.15 6.30 -5.60
CA SER A 104 5.42 5.66 -6.89
C SER A 104 5.74 6.68 -7.99
N ILE A 105 5.00 7.79 -8.02
CA ILE A 105 5.25 8.90 -8.96
C ILE A 105 6.58 9.59 -8.64
N ALA A 106 6.85 9.87 -7.36
CA ALA A 106 8.07 10.56 -6.93
C ALA A 106 9.36 9.75 -7.20
N ASN A 107 9.28 8.42 -7.16
CA ASN A 107 10.41 7.52 -7.44
C ASN A 107 10.71 7.29 -8.94
N LYS A 108 9.91 7.84 -9.85
CA LYS A 108 10.19 7.68 -11.29
C LYS A 108 11.42 8.50 -11.69
N PRO A 109 12.33 7.95 -12.53
CA PRO A 109 13.61 8.61 -12.90
C PRO A 109 13.45 9.98 -13.59
N LEU A 110 12.27 10.27 -14.13
CA LEU A 110 11.94 11.53 -14.82
C LEU A 110 11.14 12.50 -13.96
N SER A 111 10.85 12.16 -12.70
CA SER A 111 10.13 13.04 -11.79
C SER A 111 11.10 14.06 -11.20
N THR A 112 11.06 15.29 -11.69
CA THR A 112 11.82 16.44 -11.17
C THR A 112 11.13 17.13 -10.00
N SER A 113 9.99 16.62 -9.54
CA SER A 113 9.06 17.37 -8.70
C SER A 113 9.32 17.27 -7.20
N MET A 114 10.13 16.30 -6.74
CA MET A 114 10.34 16.10 -5.31
C MET A 114 11.82 15.90 -4.98
N GLY A 115 12.35 16.70 -4.04
CA GLY A 115 13.72 16.57 -3.56
C GLY A 115 13.91 15.34 -2.65
N ASN A 116 15.13 14.79 -2.58
CA ASN A 116 15.44 13.62 -1.75
C ASN A 116 15.03 13.78 -0.27
N VAL A 117 15.12 15.01 0.28
CA VAL A 117 14.72 15.31 1.66
C VAL A 117 13.20 15.23 1.83
N GLU A 118 12.44 15.72 0.87
CA GLU A 118 10.99 15.67 0.88
C GLU A 118 10.50 14.22 0.74
N LEU A 119 11.11 13.46 -0.16
CA LEU A 119 10.83 12.04 -0.33
C LEU A 119 11.10 11.24 0.96
N ALA A 120 12.23 11.49 1.62
CA ALA A 120 12.57 10.84 2.89
C ALA A 120 11.55 11.17 4.00
N LYS A 121 11.11 12.44 4.09
CA LYS A 121 10.08 12.86 5.05
C LYS A 121 8.72 12.19 4.75
N MET A 122 8.36 12.08 3.50
CA MET A 122 7.12 11.41 3.08
C MET A 122 7.16 9.91 3.38
N MET A 123 8.28 9.23 3.11
CA MET A 123 8.47 7.82 3.48
C MET A 123 8.38 7.62 5.00
N ASN A 124 8.99 8.49 5.80
CA ASN A 124 8.88 8.44 7.26
C ASN A 124 7.42 8.60 7.71
N SER A 125 6.70 9.58 7.14
CA SER A 125 5.27 9.78 7.45
C SER A 125 4.43 8.56 7.11
N LYS A 126 4.67 7.95 5.95
CA LYS A 126 4.02 6.71 5.55
C LYS A 126 4.34 5.56 6.51
N ASN A 127 5.59 5.38 6.90
CA ASN A 127 5.98 4.29 7.81
C ASN A 127 5.29 4.43 9.18
N LYS A 128 5.26 5.62 9.74
CA LYS A 128 4.52 5.88 10.99
C LYS A 128 3.03 5.59 10.83
N PHE A 129 2.43 6.06 9.74
CA PHE A 129 1.03 5.82 9.44
C PHE A 129 0.72 4.31 9.30
N LEU A 130 1.58 3.56 8.59
CA LEU A 130 1.44 2.11 8.48
C LEU A 130 1.55 1.40 9.84
N THR A 131 2.47 1.83 10.72
CA THR A 131 2.59 1.25 12.07
C THR A 131 1.27 1.41 12.84
N ILE A 132 0.60 2.56 12.70
CA ILE A 132 -0.72 2.77 13.32
C ILE A 132 -1.77 1.83 12.71
N LEU A 133 -1.83 1.71 11.39
CA LEU A 133 -2.76 0.79 10.73
C LEU A 133 -2.52 -0.67 11.13
N ASP A 134 -1.26 -1.06 11.24
CA ASP A 134 -0.83 -2.42 11.64
C ASP A 134 -1.05 -2.71 13.13
N SER A 135 -1.43 -1.73 13.95
CA SER A 135 -1.89 -1.96 15.31
C SER A 135 -3.24 -2.69 15.34
N ASN A 136 -4.01 -2.64 14.23
CA ASN A 136 -5.16 -3.51 14.01
C ASN A 136 -4.68 -4.85 13.41
N PRO A 137 -4.81 -5.98 14.15
CA PRO A 137 -4.25 -7.27 13.71
C PRO A 137 -4.87 -7.78 12.41
N GLU A 138 -6.17 -7.59 12.21
CA GLU A 138 -6.88 -8.06 11.03
C GLU A 138 -6.46 -7.28 9.79
N TYR A 139 -6.30 -5.96 9.91
CA TYR A 139 -5.78 -5.11 8.83
C TYR A 139 -4.34 -5.52 8.48
N LYS A 140 -3.49 -5.72 9.48
CA LYS A 140 -2.11 -6.18 9.29
C LYS A 140 -2.08 -7.51 8.54
N GLN A 141 -2.87 -8.49 8.98
CA GLN A 141 -2.94 -9.81 8.35
C GLN A 141 -3.43 -9.71 6.89
N ALA A 142 -4.50 -8.95 6.64
CA ALA A 142 -5.02 -8.74 5.29
C ALA A 142 -3.97 -8.09 4.37
N ARG A 143 -3.24 -7.10 4.87
CA ARG A 143 -2.17 -6.43 4.14
C ARG A 143 -0.99 -7.37 3.85
N GLU A 144 -0.61 -8.21 4.80
CA GLU A 144 0.48 -9.19 4.63
C GLU A 144 0.11 -10.26 3.60
N ILE A 145 -1.13 -10.76 3.63
CA ILE A 145 -1.64 -11.71 2.62
C ILE A 145 -1.64 -11.05 1.24
N PHE A 146 -2.13 -9.81 1.12
CA PHE A 146 -2.14 -9.09 -0.14
C PHE A 146 -0.72 -8.81 -0.67
N ALA A 147 0.19 -8.37 0.21
CA ALA A 147 1.58 -8.14 -0.16
C ALA A 147 2.27 -9.43 -0.62
N GLY A 148 2.01 -10.55 0.06
CA GLY A 148 2.50 -11.87 -0.35
C GLY A 148 1.96 -12.30 -1.71
N SER A 149 0.67 -12.05 -1.98
CA SER A 149 0.06 -12.32 -3.29
C SER A 149 0.68 -11.48 -4.40
N MET A 150 0.92 -10.18 -4.16
CA MET A 150 1.59 -9.29 -5.12
C MET A 150 3.03 -9.71 -5.40
N ALA A 151 3.81 -10.06 -4.37
CA ALA A 151 5.17 -10.54 -4.54
C ALA A 151 5.23 -11.85 -5.34
N THR A 152 4.28 -12.74 -5.12
CA THR A 152 4.14 -13.98 -5.90
C THR A 152 3.81 -13.70 -7.37
N GLN A 153 2.91 -12.74 -7.63
CA GLN A 153 2.58 -12.29 -9.00
C GLN A 153 3.79 -11.66 -9.69
N GLU A 154 4.52 -10.79 -9.01
CA GLU A 154 5.75 -10.17 -9.53
C GLU A 154 6.82 -11.20 -9.85
N ALA A 155 6.98 -12.22 -9.01
CA ALA A 155 7.91 -13.32 -9.25
C ALA A 155 7.51 -14.14 -10.49
N MET A 156 6.22 -14.42 -10.67
CA MET A 156 5.70 -15.07 -11.87
C MET A 156 5.94 -14.24 -13.13
N ASP A 157 5.63 -12.94 -13.08
CA ASP A 157 5.85 -12.00 -14.19
C ASP A 157 7.33 -11.87 -14.54
N PHE A 158 8.21 -11.88 -13.54
CA PHE A 158 9.65 -11.92 -13.78
C PHE A 158 10.06 -13.19 -14.54
N GLY A 159 9.53 -14.37 -14.15
CA GLY A 159 9.74 -15.62 -14.86
C GLY A 159 9.25 -15.61 -16.31
N LEU A 160 8.04 -15.07 -16.54
CA LEU A 160 7.44 -14.92 -17.87
C LEU A 160 8.31 -14.05 -18.80
N ASN A 161 8.98 -13.05 -18.25
CA ASN A 161 9.75 -12.06 -19.00
C ASN A 161 11.26 -12.34 -19.03
N ILE A 162 11.75 -13.43 -18.44
CA ILE A 162 13.18 -13.72 -18.26
C ILE A 162 13.96 -13.72 -19.59
N PHE A 163 13.31 -14.11 -20.68
CA PHE A 163 13.93 -14.17 -22.00
C PHE A 163 13.67 -12.94 -22.88
N THR A 164 12.80 -12.02 -22.44
CA THR A 164 12.35 -10.89 -23.28
C THR A 164 12.81 -9.54 -22.76
N ASN A 165 13.09 -9.42 -21.47
CA ASN A 165 13.42 -8.15 -20.85
C ASN A 165 14.92 -8.04 -20.52
N LYS A 166 15.65 -7.25 -21.33
CA LYS A 166 17.08 -7.03 -21.15
C LYS A 166 17.45 -6.39 -19.80
N ALA A 167 16.52 -5.67 -19.17
CA ALA A 167 16.76 -4.99 -17.91
C ALA A 167 16.90 -5.98 -16.73
N TYR A 168 16.29 -7.15 -16.82
CA TYR A 168 16.38 -8.19 -15.79
C TYR A 168 17.59 -9.12 -15.93
N ASN A 169 18.32 -9.04 -17.05
CA ASN A 169 19.50 -9.88 -17.26
C ASN A 169 20.71 -9.49 -16.40
N ALA A 170 20.60 -8.43 -15.59
CA ALA A 170 21.75 -7.92 -14.83
C ALA A 170 22.20 -8.86 -13.70
N ASN A 171 21.33 -9.62 -13.06
CA ASN A 171 21.70 -10.68 -12.09
C ASN A 171 20.46 -11.48 -11.60
N PRO A 172 19.91 -12.41 -12.39
CA PRO A 172 18.72 -13.16 -12.02
C PRO A 172 18.93 -14.02 -10.77
N GLU A 173 20.12 -14.57 -10.54
CA GLU A 173 20.45 -15.37 -9.36
C GLU A 173 20.28 -14.57 -8.06
N LYS A 174 20.71 -13.30 -8.07
CA LYS A 174 20.57 -12.43 -6.90
C LYS A 174 19.11 -12.11 -6.59
N VAL A 175 18.29 -11.88 -7.62
CA VAL A 175 16.85 -11.63 -7.45
C VAL A 175 16.15 -12.88 -6.92
N ILE A 176 16.39 -14.04 -7.55
CA ILE A 176 15.80 -15.32 -7.14
C ILE A 176 16.26 -15.74 -5.74
N GLY A 177 17.47 -15.38 -5.36
CA GLY A 177 18.01 -15.64 -4.01
C GLY A 177 17.26 -14.92 -2.89
N LEU A 178 16.52 -13.84 -3.21
CA LEU A 178 15.69 -13.10 -2.25
C LEU A 178 14.26 -13.66 -2.14
N TYR A 179 13.85 -14.53 -3.03
CA TYR A 179 12.50 -15.09 -3.07
C TYR A 179 12.28 -16.12 -1.96
N ASN A 180 11.11 -16.08 -1.34
CA ASN A 180 10.59 -17.17 -0.51
C ASN A 180 10.17 -18.38 -1.38
N ASP A 181 9.74 -19.47 -0.77
CA ASP A 181 9.43 -20.70 -1.50
C ASP A 181 8.23 -20.56 -2.45
N SER A 182 7.19 -19.80 -2.07
CA SER A 182 6.02 -19.53 -2.92
C SER A 182 6.40 -18.64 -4.12
N GLU A 183 7.23 -17.64 -3.91
CA GLU A 183 7.74 -16.77 -4.98
C GLU A 183 8.66 -17.55 -5.95
N LYS A 184 9.50 -18.45 -5.43
CA LYS A 184 10.32 -19.34 -6.27
C LYS A 184 9.48 -20.28 -7.12
N GLU A 185 8.39 -20.80 -6.57
CA GLU A 185 7.46 -21.64 -7.33
C GLU A 185 6.75 -20.86 -8.42
N ALA A 186 6.23 -19.67 -8.08
CA ALA A 186 5.61 -18.76 -9.06
C ALA A 186 6.59 -18.36 -10.18
N PHE A 187 7.82 -18.03 -9.83
CA PHE A 187 8.88 -17.75 -10.80
C PHE A 187 9.11 -18.93 -11.76
N ARG A 188 9.24 -20.16 -11.23
CA ARG A 188 9.42 -21.38 -12.07
C ARG A 188 8.25 -21.58 -13.03
N ASN A 189 7.02 -21.36 -12.55
CA ASN A 189 5.82 -21.46 -13.38
C ASN A 189 5.84 -20.40 -14.50
N GLY A 190 6.25 -19.17 -14.21
CA GLY A 190 6.44 -18.12 -15.22
C GLY A 190 7.50 -18.48 -16.26
N VAL A 191 8.65 -19.01 -15.84
CA VAL A 191 9.71 -19.48 -16.77
C VAL A 191 9.19 -20.60 -17.67
N PHE A 192 8.50 -21.59 -17.10
CA PHE A 192 7.94 -22.71 -17.85
C PHE A 192 6.96 -22.23 -18.91
N GLU A 193 6.04 -21.36 -18.56
CA GLU A 193 5.09 -20.73 -19.49
C GLU A 193 5.81 -19.94 -20.61
N SER A 194 6.88 -19.22 -20.27
CA SER A 194 7.69 -18.48 -21.24
C SER A 194 8.38 -19.41 -22.25
N VAL A 195 8.85 -20.56 -21.80
CA VAL A 195 9.45 -21.59 -22.68
C VAL A 195 8.40 -22.19 -23.61
N LEU A 196 7.22 -22.55 -23.09
CA LEU A 196 6.11 -23.08 -23.90
C LEU A 196 5.73 -22.10 -25.03
N ARG A 197 5.55 -20.83 -24.70
CA ARG A 197 5.22 -19.78 -25.69
C ARG A 197 6.31 -19.63 -26.77
N LYS A 198 7.57 -19.83 -26.42
CA LYS A 198 8.67 -19.81 -27.42
C LYS A 198 8.65 -21.05 -28.33
N MET A 199 8.34 -22.21 -27.78
CA MET A 199 8.24 -23.44 -28.56
C MET A 199 7.07 -23.36 -29.56
N GLU A 200 5.92 -22.89 -29.15
CA GLU A 200 4.75 -22.67 -30.02
C GLU A 200 5.07 -21.73 -31.20
N LYS A 201 5.72 -20.59 -30.89
CA LYS A 201 6.14 -19.64 -31.94
C LYS A 201 7.20 -20.19 -32.89
N SER A 202 8.03 -21.13 -32.46
CA SER A 202 9.03 -21.75 -33.33
C SER A 202 8.45 -22.81 -34.26
N THR A 203 7.39 -23.51 -33.85
CA THR A 203 6.65 -24.47 -34.69
C THR A 203 5.81 -23.79 -35.75
N ASP A 204 5.23 -22.63 -35.49
CA ASP A 204 4.45 -21.86 -36.47
C ASP A 204 5.31 -21.25 -37.61
N ASN A 205 6.60 -21.05 -37.39
CA ASN A 205 7.52 -20.51 -38.39
C ASN A 205 8.17 -21.61 -39.29
N SER A 206 7.75 -22.85 -39.16
CA SER A 206 8.30 -23.99 -39.90
C SER A 206 7.41 -24.48 -41.07
N ASN A 207 6.38 -23.70 -41.44
CA ASN A 207 5.50 -23.96 -42.60
C ASN A 207 5.70 -22.92 -43.69
#